data_31b8f96c911f8be2a17645ed6014464e
#
_entry.id   31b8f96c911f8be2a17645ed6014464e
#
_cell.length_a   1.000
_cell.length_b   1.000
_cell.length_c   1.000
_cell.angle_alpha   90.00
_cell.angle_beta   90.00
_cell.angle_gamma   90.00
#
_symmetry.space_group_name_H-M   'P 1'
#
loop_
_entity.id
_entity.type
_entity.pdbx_description
1 polymer ?
#
loop_
_entity_poly.entity_id
_entity_poly.type
_entity_poly.pdbx_seq_one_letter_code
_entity_poly.pdbx_strand_id
1 'polypeptide(L)'
;AGGSYMVTRKIRMLIETWDRSPLAEQEMIIGRHKGSGAPIGQAGEFDQVDLAAKRDDGEPLVAETAHVRLAHHSTNGGARLLRRGYNFVDGSDGLGRLNAGLFFIAYQRDPRKSFIPVQRSLARADEMNEYLRHVSSALFACPRGVQGDGDHWGSALFAA
;
A
#
# COMPACT_ATOMS: atom_id res chain seq x y z
N ALA A 1 -20.03 -8.32 -16.10
CA ALA A 1 -18.89 -7.41 -15.82
C ALA A 1 -19.32 -6.38 -14.77
N GLY A 2 -18.37 -5.77 -14.03
CA GLY A 2 -18.67 -4.69 -13.06
C GLY A 2 -18.43 -5.02 -11.60
N GLY A 3 -18.19 -6.29 -11.24
CA GLY A 3 -17.75 -6.66 -9.91
C GLY A 3 -16.24 -6.47 -9.70
N SER A 4 -15.83 -6.44 -8.44
CA SER A 4 -14.43 -6.34 -8.01
C SER A 4 -14.17 -7.20 -6.79
N TYR A 5 -12.90 -7.31 -6.40
CA TYR A 5 -12.52 -7.80 -5.09
C TYR A 5 -11.95 -6.66 -4.26
N MET A 6 -12.30 -6.63 -2.98
CA MET A 6 -11.77 -5.69 -2.02
C MET A 6 -10.88 -6.43 -1.01
N VAL A 7 -9.65 -5.99 -0.90
CA VAL A 7 -8.74 -6.40 0.19
C VAL A 7 -8.73 -5.33 1.25
N THR A 8 -8.91 -5.73 2.50
CA THR A 8 -8.73 -4.85 3.65
C THR A 8 -7.64 -5.40 4.57
N ARG A 9 -6.86 -4.51 5.17
CA ARG A 9 -5.85 -4.87 6.16
C ARG A 9 -5.78 -3.83 7.25
N LYS A 10 -5.73 -4.24 8.50
CA LYS A 10 -5.35 -3.37 9.61
C LYS A 10 -3.85 -3.54 9.83
N ILE A 11 -3.11 -2.48 9.63
CA ILE A 11 -1.64 -2.46 9.70
C ILE A 11 -1.25 -1.50 10.80
N ARG A 12 -0.82 -2.01 11.96
CA ARG A 12 -0.28 -1.20 13.05
C ARG A 12 1.13 -0.76 12.69
N MET A 13 1.44 0.49 12.97
CA MET A 13 2.80 1.04 12.88
C MET A 13 3.44 1.13 14.25
N LEU A 14 4.72 0.78 14.35
CA LEU A 14 5.54 0.96 15.55
C LEU A 14 6.07 2.39 15.58
N ILE A 15 5.16 3.33 15.88
CA ILE A 15 5.38 4.78 15.72
C ILE A 15 6.57 5.24 16.53
N GLU A 16 6.68 4.79 17.78
CA GLU A 16 7.78 5.19 18.67
C GLU A 16 9.15 4.73 18.18
N THR A 17 9.20 3.64 17.42
CA THR A 17 10.43 3.15 16.79
C THR A 17 10.71 3.95 15.51
N TRP A 18 9.68 4.16 14.69
CA TRP A 18 9.78 4.95 13.47
C TRP A 18 10.23 6.39 13.72
N ASP A 19 9.68 7.05 14.74
CA ASP A 19 9.99 8.45 15.03
C ASP A 19 11.40 8.65 15.61
N ARG A 20 12.09 7.58 16.02
CA ARG A 20 13.50 7.63 16.39
C ARG A 20 14.45 7.54 15.20
N SER A 21 13.98 7.05 14.05
CA SER A 21 14.79 6.98 12.84
C SER A 21 15.03 8.38 12.28
N PRO A 22 16.25 8.68 11.80
CA PRO A 22 16.55 9.95 11.15
C PRO A 22 15.63 10.21 9.95
N LEU A 23 15.33 11.48 9.67
CA LEU A 23 14.47 11.85 8.54
C LEU A 23 14.97 11.28 7.20
N ALA A 24 16.26 11.35 6.95
CA ALA A 24 16.85 10.81 5.73
C ALA A 24 16.61 9.31 5.56
N GLU A 25 16.65 8.53 6.65
CA GLU A 25 16.35 7.11 6.67
C GLU A 25 14.86 6.86 6.39
N GLN A 26 13.96 7.61 7.04
CA GLN A 26 12.53 7.51 6.80
C GLN A 26 12.18 7.78 5.33
N GLU A 27 12.77 8.82 4.74
CA GLU A 27 12.56 9.19 3.34
C GLU A 27 13.14 8.13 2.37
N MET A 28 14.30 7.56 2.69
CA MET A 28 14.92 6.49 1.91
C MET A 28 14.07 5.22 1.92
N ILE A 29 13.60 4.78 3.08
CA ILE A 29 12.75 3.59 3.25
C ILE A 29 11.42 3.74 2.49
N ILE A 30 10.80 4.90 2.57
CA ILE A 30 9.54 5.17 1.82
C ILE A 30 9.83 5.39 0.33
N GLY A 31 10.90 6.11 -0.01
CA GLY A 31 11.22 6.57 -1.36
C GLY A 31 10.55 7.89 -1.72
N ARG A 32 10.15 8.68 -0.71
CA ARG A 32 9.51 9.99 -0.85
C ARG A 32 9.96 10.96 0.24
N HIS A 33 9.96 12.24 -0.08
CA HIS A 33 10.16 13.31 0.89
C HIS A 33 8.98 13.43 1.86
N LYS A 34 9.24 13.43 3.16
CA LYS A 34 8.21 13.47 4.22
C LYS A 34 7.41 14.78 4.19
N GLY A 35 8.07 15.89 3.96
CA GLY A 35 7.44 17.21 3.98
C GLY A 35 6.54 17.49 2.78
N SER A 36 7.00 17.17 1.57
CA SER A 36 6.27 17.46 0.32
C SER A 36 5.45 16.29 -0.21
N GLY A 37 5.76 15.05 0.21
CA GLY A 37 5.21 13.84 -0.39
C GLY A 37 5.77 13.52 -1.79
N ALA A 38 6.65 14.36 -2.34
CA ALA A 38 7.25 14.14 -3.65
C ALA A 38 8.14 12.89 -3.67
N PRO A 39 8.16 12.10 -4.76
CA PRO A 39 9.17 11.06 -4.93
C PRO A 39 10.57 11.65 -4.82
N ILE A 40 11.54 10.89 -4.30
CA ILE A 40 12.93 11.33 -4.23
C ILE A 40 13.41 11.67 -5.64
N GLY A 41 14.01 12.87 -5.79
CA GLY A 41 14.43 13.42 -7.08
C GLY A 41 13.33 14.18 -7.85
N GLN A 42 12.14 14.31 -7.29
CA GLN A 42 11.02 15.06 -7.88
C GLN A 42 10.59 16.22 -6.96
N ALA A 43 9.82 17.18 -7.50
CA ALA A 43 9.39 18.36 -6.78
C ALA A 43 7.96 18.27 -6.22
N GLY A 44 7.06 17.59 -6.90
CA GLY A 44 5.63 17.52 -6.58
C GLY A 44 5.17 16.15 -6.09
N GLU A 45 4.17 16.12 -5.20
CA GLU A 45 3.59 14.89 -4.66
C GLU A 45 3.08 13.93 -5.74
N PHE A 46 2.52 14.48 -6.82
CA PHE A 46 1.91 13.72 -7.91
C PHE A 46 2.86 13.44 -9.08
N ASP A 47 4.12 13.85 -8.96
CA ASP A 47 5.10 13.56 -9.99
C ASP A 47 5.34 12.05 -10.11
N GLN A 48 5.69 11.61 -11.31
CA GLN A 48 6.04 10.21 -11.54
C GLN A 48 7.39 9.90 -10.90
N VAL A 49 7.45 8.77 -10.19
CA VAL A 49 8.71 8.30 -9.65
C VAL A 49 9.64 7.85 -10.79
N ASP A 50 10.87 8.35 -10.80
CA ASP A 50 11.91 7.89 -11.73
C ASP A 50 12.74 6.76 -11.06
N LEU A 51 12.41 5.53 -11.41
CA LEU A 51 13.11 4.35 -10.89
C LEU A 51 14.43 4.07 -11.61
N ALA A 52 14.72 4.75 -12.72
CA ALA A 52 15.97 4.61 -13.48
C ALA A 52 17.03 5.62 -13.03
N ALA A 53 16.63 6.70 -12.34
CA ALA A 53 17.53 7.72 -11.84
C ALA A 53 18.59 7.13 -10.90
N LYS A 54 19.81 7.63 -11.03
CA LYS A 54 20.98 7.21 -10.25
C LYS A 54 21.62 8.41 -9.55
N ARG A 55 22.32 8.15 -8.47
CA ARG A 55 23.20 9.08 -7.78
C ARG A 55 24.54 9.19 -8.53
N ASP A 56 25.39 10.11 -8.11
CA ASP A 56 26.74 10.30 -8.69
C ASP A 56 27.65 9.09 -8.50
N ASP A 57 27.42 8.28 -7.45
CA ASP A 57 28.12 7.02 -7.17
C ASP A 57 27.61 5.82 -8.01
N GLY A 58 26.59 6.04 -8.85
CA GLY A 58 25.98 5.02 -9.71
C GLY A 58 24.88 4.21 -9.05
N GLU A 59 24.63 4.36 -7.75
CA GLU A 59 23.57 3.69 -7.03
C GLU A 59 22.18 4.27 -7.40
N PRO A 60 21.09 3.48 -7.31
CA PRO A 60 19.76 3.98 -7.56
C PRO A 60 19.40 5.17 -6.64
N LEU A 61 18.83 6.22 -7.23
CA LEU A 61 18.37 7.38 -6.46
C LEU A 61 17.26 7.01 -5.47
N VAL A 62 16.28 6.21 -5.92
CA VAL A 62 15.28 5.56 -5.08
C VAL A 62 15.79 4.16 -4.75
N ALA A 63 16.05 3.86 -3.48
CA ALA A 63 16.65 2.60 -3.04
C ALA A 63 15.89 1.37 -3.57
N GLU A 64 16.59 0.26 -3.79
CA GLU A 64 15.96 -0.98 -4.29
C GLU A 64 14.96 -1.56 -3.29
N THR A 65 15.16 -1.34 -2.01
CA THR A 65 14.32 -1.75 -0.89
C THR A 65 13.22 -0.75 -0.55
N ALA A 66 13.19 0.42 -1.21
CA ALA A 66 12.21 1.46 -0.94
C ALA A 66 10.77 0.99 -1.24
N HIS A 67 9.85 1.29 -0.32
CA HIS A 67 8.45 0.92 -0.41
C HIS A 67 7.81 1.31 -1.75
N VAL A 68 8.04 2.55 -2.21
CA VAL A 68 7.46 3.05 -3.46
C VAL A 68 7.97 2.29 -4.68
N ARG A 69 9.26 1.88 -4.72
CA ARG A 69 9.84 1.07 -5.79
C ARG A 69 9.25 -0.34 -5.80
N LEU A 70 9.22 -1.00 -4.64
CA LEU A 70 8.72 -2.36 -4.50
C LEU A 70 7.21 -2.47 -4.79
N ALA A 71 6.44 -1.42 -4.46
CA ALA A 71 5.01 -1.36 -4.76
C ALA A 71 4.68 -0.85 -6.17
N HIS A 72 5.67 -0.40 -6.96
CA HIS A 72 5.41 0.20 -8.26
C HIS A 72 4.92 -0.83 -9.28
N HIS A 73 4.04 -0.41 -10.19
CA HIS A 73 3.47 -1.30 -11.20
C HIS A 73 4.53 -1.87 -12.16
N SER A 74 5.57 -1.11 -12.50
CA SER A 74 6.64 -1.58 -13.41
C SER A 74 7.48 -2.70 -12.81
N THR A 75 7.64 -2.74 -11.48
CA THR A 75 8.37 -3.80 -10.77
C THR A 75 7.49 -5.02 -10.46
N ASN A 76 6.18 -4.92 -10.70
CA ASN A 76 5.19 -5.97 -10.41
C ASN A 76 4.41 -6.41 -11.66
N GLY A 77 5.05 -6.44 -12.83
CA GLY A 77 4.41 -6.94 -14.07
C GLY A 77 3.18 -6.15 -14.50
N GLY A 78 3.14 -4.84 -14.22
CA GLY A 78 2.00 -3.96 -14.55
C GLY A 78 0.85 -4.01 -13.54
N ALA A 79 1.00 -4.70 -12.41
CA ALA A 79 -0.05 -4.79 -11.38
C ALA A 79 -0.47 -3.42 -10.85
N ARG A 80 -1.77 -3.14 -10.88
CA ARG A 80 -2.36 -1.89 -10.38
C ARG A 80 -3.48 -2.19 -9.40
N LEU A 81 -3.58 -1.32 -8.38
CA LEU A 81 -4.59 -1.35 -7.32
C LEU A 81 -5.26 0.01 -7.23
N LEU A 82 -6.57 0.04 -7.05
CA LEU A 82 -7.27 1.24 -6.60
C LEU A 82 -7.23 1.26 -5.07
N ARG A 83 -6.30 2.04 -4.50
CA ARG A 83 -6.10 2.12 -3.05
C ARG A 83 -6.83 3.32 -2.45
N ARG A 84 -7.41 3.11 -1.28
CA ARG A 84 -7.91 4.17 -0.40
C ARG A 84 -7.64 3.77 1.05
N GLY A 85 -6.45 4.11 1.57
CA GLY A 85 -6.12 3.88 2.97
C GLY A 85 -6.67 4.98 3.88
N TYR A 86 -6.86 4.64 5.14
CA TYR A 86 -7.26 5.55 6.21
C TYR A 86 -6.36 5.36 7.42
N ASN A 87 -5.98 6.42 8.09
CA ASN A 87 -5.32 6.31 9.37
C ASN A 87 -6.32 5.87 10.44
N PHE A 88 -5.85 5.09 11.40
CA PHE A 88 -6.62 4.77 12.60
C PHE A 88 -5.78 5.04 13.85
N VAL A 89 -6.47 5.36 14.94
CA VAL A 89 -5.91 5.49 16.29
C VAL A 89 -6.89 4.84 17.26
N ASP A 90 -6.50 3.69 17.82
CA ASP A 90 -7.32 2.90 18.75
C ASP A 90 -6.79 2.98 20.20
N GLY A 91 -6.28 4.15 20.59
CA GLY A 91 -5.71 4.36 21.92
C GLY A 91 -4.29 3.83 22.06
N SER A 92 -3.95 3.30 23.22
CA SER A 92 -2.64 2.72 23.51
C SER A 92 -2.72 1.23 23.82
N ASP A 93 -1.59 0.52 23.65
CA ASP A 93 -1.46 -0.84 24.16
C ASP A 93 -1.21 -0.82 25.68
N GLY A 94 -1.24 -2.01 26.32
CA GLY A 94 -1.03 -2.12 27.77
C GLY A 94 0.38 -1.69 28.25
N LEU A 95 1.28 -1.34 27.31
CA LEU A 95 2.64 -0.84 27.59
C LEU A 95 2.79 0.66 27.31
N GLY A 96 1.69 1.37 27.06
CA GLY A 96 1.69 2.80 26.80
C GLY A 96 2.07 3.20 25.37
N ARG A 97 2.29 2.24 24.43
CA ARG A 97 2.61 2.52 23.05
C ARG A 97 1.35 2.76 22.26
N LEU A 98 1.39 3.67 21.28
CA LEU A 98 0.26 4.03 20.45
C LEU A 98 -0.23 2.83 19.61
N ASN A 99 -1.52 2.53 19.66
CA ASN A 99 -2.16 1.55 18.80
C ASN A 99 -2.76 2.27 17.59
N ALA A 100 -1.91 2.61 16.64
CA ALA A 100 -2.27 3.38 15.47
C ALA A 100 -1.58 2.84 14.21
N GLY A 101 -2.03 3.28 13.05
CA GLY A 101 -1.47 2.88 11.77
C GLY A 101 -2.40 3.11 10.60
N LEU A 102 -2.37 2.20 9.64
CA LEU A 102 -3.10 2.27 8.38
C LEU A 102 -4.19 1.19 8.32
N PHE A 103 -5.43 1.59 8.09
CA PHE A 103 -6.46 0.72 7.59
C PHE A 103 -6.41 0.74 6.06
N PHE A 104 -5.72 -0.24 5.51
CA PHE A 104 -5.50 -0.38 4.08
C PHE A 104 -6.76 -0.95 3.41
N ILE A 105 -7.20 -0.31 2.33
CA ILE A 105 -8.27 -0.79 1.45
C ILE A 105 -7.75 -0.73 0.02
N ALA A 106 -7.95 -1.81 -0.72
CA ALA A 106 -7.63 -1.86 -2.15
C ALA A 106 -8.67 -2.64 -2.94
N TYR A 107 -9.08 -2.08 -4.07
CA TYR A 107 -9.98 -2.71 -5.02
C TYR A 107 -9.19 -3.16 -6.24
N GLN A 108 -9.51 -4.35 -6.73
CA GLN A 108 -8.94 -4.93 -7.94
C GLN A 108 -9.86 -5.97 -8.55
N ARG A 109 -9.66 -6.22 -9.84
CA ARG A 109 -10.44 -7.21 -10.58
C ARG A 109 -10.06 -8.65 -10.23
N ASP A 110 -8.76 -8.91 -10.04
CA ASP A 110 -8.22 -10.22 -9.67
C ASP A 110 -7.05 -10.02 -8.68
N PRO A 111 -7.22 -10.37 -7.40
CA PRO A 111 -6.16 -10.20 -6.40
C PRO A 111 -4.92 -11.04 -6.70
N ARG A 112 -5.02 -12.14 -7.45
CA ARG A 112 -3.88 -12.98 -7.85
C ARG A 112 -2.95 -12.26 -8.82
N LYS A 113 -3.52 -11.35 -9.65
CA LYS A 113 -2.79 -10.58 -10.66
C LYS A 113 -2.39 -9.18 -10.20
N SER A 114 -2.96 -8.70 -9.10
CA SER A 114 -2.73 -7.33 -8.62
C SER A 114 -2.19 -7.31 -7.19
N PHE A 115 -3.00 -7.61 -6.19
CA PHE A 115 -2.58 -7.50 -4.77
C PHE A 115 -1.45 -8.48 -4.42
N ILE A 116 -1.58 -9.75 -4.80
CA ILE A 116 -0.62 -10.79 -4.40
C ILE A 116 0.80 -10.53 -4.93
N PRO A 117 1.04 -10.17 -6.20
CA PRO A 117 2.39 -9.83 -6.68
C PRO A 117 3.02 -8.68 -5.89
N VAL A 118 2.29 -7.57 -5.72
CA VAL A 118 2.77 -6.41 -4.95
C VAL A 118 3.07 -6.80 -3.50
N GLN A 119 2.17 -7.54 -2.85
CA GLN A 119 2.37 -7.96 -1.46
C GLN A 119 3.57 -8.91 -1.29
N ARG A 120 3.83 -9.77 -2.27
CA ARG A 120 5.02 -10.65 -2.25
C ARG A 120 6.32 -9.85 -2.40
N SER A 121 6.31 -8.83 -3.27
CA SER A 121 7.45 -7.93 -3.43
C SER A 121 7.76 -7.21 -2.12
N LEU A 122 6.75 -6.59 -1.51
CA LEU A 122 6.87 -5.88 -0.22
C LEU A 122 7.31 -6.83 0.92
N ALA A 123 6.71 -8.00 1.04
CA ALA A 123 7.02 -8.95 2.12
C ALA A 123 8.47 -9.47 2.05
N ARG A 124 9.09 -9.46 0.86
CA ARG A 124 10.45 -9.98 0.66
C ARG A 124 11.53 -8.97 1.04
N ALA A 125 11.36 -7.69 0.72
CA ALA A 125 12.47 -6.76 0.72
C ALA A 125 12.13 -5.34 1.21
N ASP A 126 10.88 -5.07 1.60
CA ASP A 126 10.48 -3.73 2.06
C ASP A 126 11.00 -3.48 3.47
N GLU A 127 11.88 -2.50 3.62
CA GLU A 127 12.42 -2.09 4.92
C GLU A 127 11.34 -1.56 5.88
N MET A 128 10.18 -1.12 5.36
CA MET A 128 9.01 -0.80 6.18
C MET A 128 8.54 -1.97 7.06
N ASN A 129 8.86 -3.22 6.70
CA ASN A 129 8.46 -4.39 7.49
C ASN A 129 9.01 -4.39 8.92
N GLU A 130 10.09 -3.67 9.20
CA GLU A 130 10.63 -3.49 10.55
C GLU A 130 9.69 -2.68 11.45
N TYR A 131 8.92 -1.78 10.83
CA TYR A 131 8.06 -0.82 11.52
C TYR A 131 6.57 -1.18 11.46
N LEU A 132 6.20 -2.22 10.74
CA LEU A 132 4.80 -2.59 10.52
C LEU A 132 4.43 -3.92 11.16
N ARG A 133 3.16 -4.02 11.60
CA ARG A 133 2.53 -5.27 12.04
C ARG A 133 1.16 -5.41 11.37
N HIS A 134 1.03 -6.44 10.55
CA HIS A 134 -0.27 -6.80 9.97
C HIS A 134 -1.13 -7.49 11.03
N VAL A 135 -2.12 -6.76 11.55
CA VAL A 135 -2.99 -7.23 12.65
C VAL A 135 -4.12 -8.09 12.14
N SER A 136 -4.71 -7.70 11.02
CA SER A 136 -5.79 -8.45 10.37
C SER A 136 -5.80 -8.24 8.86
N SER A 137 -6.40 -9.19 8.14
CA SER A 137 -6.63 -9.14 6.71
C SER A 137 -7.96 -9.77 6.36
N ALA A 138 -8.66 -9.23 5.38
CA ALA A 138 -9.85 -9.83 4.80
C ALA A 138 -9.90 -9.60 3.29
N LEU A 139 -10.56 -10.52 2.59
CA LEU A 139 -10.86 -10.44 1.17
C LEU A 139 -12.37 -10.55 0.98
N PHE A 140 -12.95 -9.59 0.27
CA PHE A 140 -14.37 -9.55 -0.03
C PHE A 140 -14.60 -9.59 -1.54
N ALA A 141 -15.58 -10.37 -1.97
CA ALA A 141 -16.16 -10.23 -3.31
C ALA A 141 -17.16 -9.07 -3.29
N CYS A 142 -16.99 -8.12 -4.19
CA CYS A 142 -17.90 -6.99 -4.39
C CYS A 142 -18.69 -7.24 -5.67
N PRO A 143 -19.96 -7.65 -5.59
CA PRO A 143 -20.79 -7.84 -6.76
C PRO A 143 -20.94 -6.56 -7.59
N ARG A 144 -21.36 -6.69 -8.83
CA ARG A 144 -21.73 -5.55 -9.66
C ARG A 144 -22.92 -4.77 -9.05
N GLY A 145 -23.06 -3.54 -9.39
CA GLY A 145 -24.26 -2.74 -9.03
C GLY A 145 -25.51 -3.27 -9.72
N VAL A 146 -26.66 -2.88 -9.18
CA VAL A 146 -27.98 -3.17 -9.74
C VAL A 146 -28.10 -2.58 -11.15
N GLN A 147 -28.70 -3.34 -12.09
CA GLN A 147 -28.77 -2.98 -13.52
C GLN A 147 -30.15 -2.48 -13.95
N GLY A 148 -31.16 -2.54 -13.10
CA GLY A 148 -32.50 -2.08 -13.39
C GLY A 148 -33.54 -2.66 -12.45
N ASP A 149 -34.81 -2.38 -12.71
CA ASP A 149 -35.94 -2.86 -11.92
C ASP A 149 -35.96 -4.39 -11.90
N GLY A 150 -36.14 -4.98 -10.73
CA GLY A 150 -36.15 -6.44 -10.53
C GLY A 150 -34.79 -7.08 -10.33
N ASP A 151 -33.69 -6.33 -10.54
CA ASP A 151 -32.36 -6.78 -10.15
C ASP A 151 -32.05 -6.40 -8.69
N HIS A 152 -31.20 -7.18 -8.01
CA HIS A 152 -30.76 -6.89 -6.66
C HIS A 152 -29.25 -7.13 -6.53
N TRP A 153 -28.65 -6.50 -5.53
CA TRP A 153 -27.22 -6.61 -5.33
C TRP A 153 -26.82 -8.06 -5.00
N GLY A 154 -25.91 -8.58 -5.80
CA GLY A 154 -25.48 -9.98 -5.69
C GLY A 154 -26.32 -10.98 -6.50
N SER A 155 -27.34 -10.56 -7.24
CA SER A 155 -28.20 -11.45 -8.04
C SER A 155 -27.40 -12.40 -8.92
N ALA A 156 -26.33 -11.93 -9.56
CA ALA A 156 -25.45 -12.73 -10.42
C ALA A 156 -24.63 -13.80 -9.69
N LEU A 157 -24.58 -13.79 -8.36
CA LEU A 157 -23.93 -14.83 -7.56
C LEU A 157 -24.84 -16.03 -7.31
N PHE A 158 -26.15 -15.84 -7.47
CA PHE A 158 -27.18 -16.82 -7.19
C PHE A 158 -27.93 -17.28 -8.45
N ALA A 159 -27.64 -16.67 -9.60
CA ALA A 159 -28.11 -17.16 -10.88
C ALA A 159 -27.39 -18.45 -11.22
N ALA A 160 -28.11 -19.58 -11.17
CA ALA A 160 -27.64 -20.88 -11.59
C ALA A 160 -27.55 -20.97 -13.13
#